data_74506a7269122c1c381995cf921dd84e
#
_entry.id   74506a7269122c1c381995cf921dd84e
#
_cell.length_a   1.000
_cell.length_b   1.000
_cell.length_c   1.000
_cell.angle_alpha   90.00
_cell.angle_beta   90.00
_cell.angle_gamma   90.00
#
_symmetry.space_group_name_H-M   'P 1'
#
loop_
_entity.id
_entity.type
_entity.pdbx_description
1 polymer ?
#
loop_
_entity_poly.entity_id
_entity_poly.type
_entity_poly.pdbx_seq_one_letter_code
_entity_poly.pdbx_strand_id
1 'polypeptide(L)'
;MSLVSFLNNLIQYDGFELVDANSKKYVIGNPIREKPIVLKLLDQKLMQKLLINPDLYFGEAYMNGSLVIENGTITEFLDLAFRNIGRGDINFYGTVIKKIKGTFRYLTSFNKILKSKENVAHHYDISEKLYDLFLDKNRQYSCAYFKNDNDTLEEAQKNKMHHIIKKLNIKPNQKVLDIGSGWGTLALEIAKETNASVTGITLSENQFEYSKNKAKEMNLSNQVEFKLIDYRQLIEKFDKIVSVGMFEH
;
A
#
# COMPACT_ATOMS: atom_id res chain seq x y z
N MET A 1 -8.38 -24.05 -18.64
CA MET A 1 -8.36 -22.86 -19.53
C MET A 1 -6.92 -22.38 -19.60
N SER A 2 -6.37 -22.10 -20.79
CA SER A 2 -5.03 -21.56 -20.92
C SER A 2 -5.03 -20.05 -20.69
N LEU A 3 -3.85 -19.45 -20.35
CA LEU A 3 -3.70 -18.00 -20.25
C LEU A 3 -4.12 -17.28 -21.54
N VAL A 4 -3.72 -17.84 -22.70
CA VAL A 4 -4.07 -17.31 -24.03
C VAL A 4 -5.59 -17.24 -24.23
N SER A 5 -6.29 -18.32 -23.92
CA SER A 5 -7.76 -18.36 -24.02
C SER A 5 -8.42 -17.36 -23.04
N PHE A 6 -7.87 -17.23 -21.84
CA PHE A 6 -8.35 -16.24 -20.85
C PHE A 6 -8.15 -14.81 -21.36
N LEU A 7 -6.95 -14.49 -21.85
CA LEU A 7 -6.64 -13.16 -22.34
C LEU A 7 -7.47 -12.79 -23.59
N ASN A 8 -7.67 -13.71 -24.53
CA ASN A 8 -8.52 -13.47 -25.70
C ASN A 8 -10.00 -13.22 -25.34
N ASN A 9 -10.49 -13.79 -24.25
CA ASN A 9 -11.83 -13.47 -23.73
C ASN A 9 -11.89 -12.11 -23.03
N LEU A 10 -10.77 -11.65 -22.46
CA LEU A 10 -10.70 -10.40 -21.73
C LEU A 10 -10.43 -9.21 -22.65
N ILE A 11 -9.53 -9.37 -23.63
CA ILE A 11 -9.09 -8.32 -24.54
C ILE A 11 -9.96 -8.36 -25.80
N GLN A 12 -10.97 -7.50 -25.83
CA GLN A 12 -11.92 -7.40 -26.95
C GLN A 12 -11.70 -6.14 -27.79
N TYR A 13 -11.01 -5.16 -27.22
CA TYR A 13 -10.72 -3.89 -27.88
C TYR A 13 -9.20 -3.72 -28.02
N ASP A 14 -8.70 -3.61 -29.28
CA ASP A 14 -7.28 -3.63 -29.60
C ASP A 14 -6.63 -5.00 -29.26
N GLY A 15 -5.30 -5.07 -29.16
CA GLY A 15 -4.61 -6.31 -28.87
C GLY A 15 -3.09 -6.16 -28.78
N PHE A 16 -2.44 -7.27 -28.47
CA PHE A 16 -0.98 -7.34 -28.34
C PHE A 16 -0.47 -8.73 -28.70
N GLU A 17 0.82 -8.87 -28.90
CA GLU A 17 1.48 -10.17 -29.04
C GLU A 17 2.02 -10.64 -27.69
N LEU A 18 1.80 -11.92 -27.40
CA LEU A 18 2.40 -12.60 -26.25
C LEU A 18 3.43 -13.61 -26.77
N VAL A 19 4.64 -13.56 -26.25
CA VAL A 19 5.71 -14.52 -26.55
C VAL A 19 6.06 -15.28 -25.29
N ASP A 20 5.93 -16.61 -25.30
CA ASP A 20 6.29 -17.44 -24.16
C ASP A 20 7.80 -17.73 -24.07
N ALA A 21 8.22 -18.35 -22.98
CA ALA A 21 9.63 -18.69 -22.72
C ALA A 21 10.24 -19.67 -23.77
N ASN A 22 9.40 -20.32 -24.56
CA ASN A 22 9.84 -21.18 -25.68
C ASN A 22 9.82 -20.42 -27.03
N SER A 23 9.72 -19.10 -27.00
CA SER A 23 9.61 -18.23 -28.17
C SER A 23 8.37 -18.46 -29.04
N LYS A 24 7.35 -19.12 -28.49
CA LYS A 24 6.09 -19.30 -29.19
C LYS A 24 5.26 -18.04 -29.09
N LYS A 25 4.76 -17.55 -30.20
CA LYS A 25 3.97 -16.33 -30.34
C LYS A 25 2.50 -16.63 -30.34
N TYR A 26 1.75 -15.78 -29.67
CA TYR A 26 0.31 -15.78 -29.61
C TYR A 26 -0.20 -14.36 -29.83
N VAL A 27 -1.21 -14.21 -30.69
CA VAL A 27 -1.94 -12.92 -30.85
C VAL A 27 -3.09 -12.90 -29.87
N ILE A 28 -3.17 -11.84 -29.10
CA ILE A 28 -4.22 -11.61 -28.12
C ILE A 28 -5.06 -10.43 -28.55
N GLY A 29 -6.37 -10.63 -28.69
CA GLY A 29 -7.28 -9.63 -29.25
C GLY A 29 -7.04 -9.37 -30.73
N ASN A 30 -7.29 -8.16 -31.18
CA ASN A 30 -7.11 -7.69 -32.56
C ASN A 30 -6.21 -6.43 -32.56
N PRO A 31 -4.87 -6.61 -32.61
CA PRO A 31 -3.96 -5.46 -32.61
C PRO A 31 -4.27 -4.48 -33.73
N ILE A 32 -4.48 -3.22 -33.38
CA ILE A 32 -4.78 -2.15 -34.35
C ILE A 32 -3.49 -1.45 -34.83
N ARG A 33 -2.41 -1.52 -34.03
CA ARG A 33 -1.12 -0.90 -34.33
C ARG A 33 -0.40 -1.67 -35.43
N GLU A 34 0.26 -0.98 -36.35
CA GLU A 34 1.12 -1.58 -37.35
C GLU A 34 2.22 -2.45 -36.72
N LYS A 35 2.77 -2.01 -35.59
CA LYS A 35 3.68 -2.78 -34.73
C LYS A 35 3.00 -2.97 -33.36
N PRO A 36 2.39 -4.13 -33.10
CA PRO A 36 1.74 -4.40 -31.82
C PRO A 36 2.73 -4.37 -30.66
N ILE A 37 2.22 -4.06 -29.48
CA ILE A 37 2.97 -4.25 -28.23
C ILE A 37 3.28 -5.74 -28.09
N VAL A 38 4.49 -6.08 -27.70
CA VAL A 38 4.89 -7.47 -27.47
C VAL A 38 5.19 -7.67 -25.99
N LEU A 39 4.49 -8.60 -25.37
CA LEU A 39 4.79 -9.10 -24.03
C LEU A 39 5.62 -10.38 -24.13
N LYS A 40 6.86 -10.32 -23.67
CA LYS A 40 7.79 -11.45 -23.65
C LYS A 40 7.90 -12.05 -22.26
N LEU A 41 7.57 -13.31 -22.09
CA LEU A 41 7.69 -14.04 -20.84
C LEU A 41 8.95 -14.91 -20.89
N LEU A 42 9.93 -14.62 -20.03
CA LEU A 42 11.21 -15.32 -19.99
C LEU A 42 11.22 -16.52 -19.01
N ASP A 43 10.27 -16.57 -18.07
CA ASP A 43 10.09 -17.70 -17.14
C ASP A 43 9.01 -18.65 -17.65
N GLN A 44 9.34 -19.95 -17.78
CA GLN A 44 8.40 -20.99 -18.23
C GLN A 44 7.15 -21.11 -17.33
N LYS A 45 7.27 -20.82 -16.04
CA LYS A 45 6.15 -20.90 -15.09
C LYS A 45 5.30 -19.63 -15.08
N LEU A 46 5.74 -18.55 -15.74
CA LEU A 46 5.07 -17.25 -15.64
C LEU A 46 3.67 -17.27 -16.25
N MET A 47 3.43 -18.01 -17.32
CA MET A 47 2.10 -18.16 -17.88
C MET A 47 1.10 -18.76 -16.88
N GLN A 48 1.53 -19.72 -16.07
CA GLN A 48 0.69 -20.35 -15.03
C GLN A 48 0.48 -19.41 -13.86
N LYS A 49 1.54 -18.71 -13.42
CA LYS A 49 1.48 -17.72 -12.34
C LYS A 49 0.51 -16.59 -12.69
N LEU A 50 0.61 -16.03 -13.90
CA LEU A 50 -0.28 -14.97 -14.38
C LEU A 50 -1.74 -15.44 -14.49
N LEU A 51 -2.01 -16.70 -14.79
CA LEU A 51 -3.37 -17.23 -14.78
C LEU A 51 -3.96 -17.34 -13.36
N ILE A 52 -3.11 -17.65 -12.37
CA ILE A 52 -3.54 -17.83 -10.97
C ILE A 52 -3.75 -16.48 -10.27
N ASN A 53 -2.77 -15.58 -10.37
CA ASN A 53 -2.81 -14.27 -9.71
C ASN A 53 -2.08 -13.20 -10.55
N PRO A 54 -2.76 -12.65 -11.59
CA PRO A 54 -2.14 -11.66 -12.48
C PRO A 54 -1.71 -10.40 -11.74
N ASP A 55 -2.50 -9.95 -10.75
CA ASP A 55 -2.25 -8.70 -10.01
C ASP A 55 -0.88 -8.71 -9.30
N LEU A 56 -0.48 -9.86 -8.76
CA LEU A 56 0.81 -10.02 -8.10
C LEU A 56 1.92 -10.29 -9.12
N TYR A 57 1.74 -11.34 -9.92
CA TYR A 57 2.85 -11.87 -10.73
C TYR A 57 3.19 -11.02 -11.95
N PHE A 58 2.28 -10.15 -12.41
CA PHE A 58 2.60 -9.21 -13.48
C PHE A 58 3.61 -8.16 -12.98
N GLY A 59 3.32 -7.53 -11.83
CA GLY A 59 4.20 -6.54 -11.23
C GLY A 59 5.58 -7.11 -10.86
N GLU A 60 5.59 -8.25 -10.16
CA GLU A 60 6.85 -8.93 -9.81
C GLU A 60 7.68 -9.32 -11.03
N ALA A 61 7.05 -9.88 -12.07
CA ALA A 61 7.74 -10.29 -13.28
C ALA A 61 8.31 -9.12 -14.08
N TYR A 62 7.61 -7.98 -14.11
CA TYR A 62 8.12 -6.77 -14.72
C TYR A 62 9.31 -6.21 -13.95
N MET A 63 9.23 -6.15 -12.61
CA MET A 63 10.29 -5.64 -11.75
C MET A 63 11.58 -6.48 -11.80
N ASN A 64 11.45 -7.80 -11.84
CA ASN A 64 12.61 -8.71 -11.87
C ASN A 64 13.10 -9.02 -13.30
N GLY A 65 12.47 -8.44 -14.34
CA GLY A 65 12.85 -8.60 -15.72
C GLY A 65 12.44 -9.95 -16.37
N SER A 66 11.65 -10.79 -15.71
CA SER A 66 11.12 -12.02 -16.30
C SER A 66 9.94 -11.79 -17.26
N LEU A 67 9.38 -10.57 -17.24
CA LEU A 67 8.44 -10.05 -18.22
C LEU A 67 9.04 -8.80 -18.86
N VAL A 68 9.15 -8.80 -20.19
CA VAL A 68 9.71 -7.70 -20.98
C VAL A 68 8.64 -7.18 -21.93
N ILE A 69 8.55 -5.86 -22.08
CA ILE A 69 7.65 -5.20 -23.02
C ILE A 69 8.49 -4.66 -24.19
N GLU A 70 8.16 -5.08 -25.40
CA GLU A 70 8.77 -4.63 -26.65
C GLU A 70 7.72 -3.90 -27.51
N ASN A 71 8.17 -3.03 -28.42
CA ASN A 71 7.33 -2.21 -29.30
C ASN A 71 6.30 -1.35 -28.57
N GLY A 72 6.60 -0.98 -27.31
CA GLY A 72 5.75 -0.12 -26.50
C GLY A 72 6.32 0.05 -25.09
N THR A 73 5.59 0.78 -24.28
CA THR A 73 5.91 1.08 -22.87
C THR A 73 4.96 0.36 -21.94
N ILE A 74 5.33 0.25 -20.66
CA ILE A 74 4.44 -0.28 -19.62
C ILE A 74 3.13 0.53 -19.52
N THR A 75 3.21 1.85 -19.68
CA THR A 75 2.03 2.74 -19.63
C THR A 75 1.06 2.43 -20.77
N GLU A 76 1.57 2.24 -21.98
CA GLU A 76 0.74 1.89 -23.15
C GLU A 76 0.08 0.52 -23.00
N PHE A 77 0.81 -0.46 -22.46
CA PHE A 77 0.24 -1.77 -22.17
C PHE A 77 -0.85 -1.71 -21.09
N LEU A 78 -0.62 -0.97 -20.00
CA LEU A 78 -1.61 -0.79 -18.94
C LEU A 78 -2.85 -0.04 -19.45
N ASP A 79 -2.68 0.98 -20.29
CA ASP A 79 -3.82 1.67 -20.91
C ASP A 79 -4.68 0.71 -21.75
N LEU A 80 -4.04 -0.13 -22.59
CA LEU A 80 -4.71 -1.19 -23.33
C LEU A 80 -5.47 -2.15 -22.39
N ALA A 81 -4.82 -2.62 -21.34
CA ALA A 81 -5.41 -3.54 -20.37
C ALA A 81 -6.61 -2.91 -19.65
N PHE A 82 -6.48 -1.69 -19.14
CA PHE A 82 -7.56 -1.00 -18.41
C PHE A 82 -8.75 -0.62 -19.30
N ARG A 83 -8.53 -0.32 -20.57
CA ARG A 83 -9.63 -0.11 -21.52
C ARG A 83 -10.49 -1.35 -21.70
N ASN A 84 -9.94 -2.52 -21.49
CA ASN A 84 -10.65 -3.80 -21.62
C ASN A 84 -11.28 -4.28 -20.30
N ILE A 85 -10.64 -4.05 -19.15
CA ILE A 85 -11.10 -4.54 -17.83
C ILE A 85 -12.43 -3.88 -17.42
N GLY A 86 -12.71 -2.65 -17.84
CA GLY A 86 -13.94 -1.90 -17.49
C GLY A 86 -15.13 -2.11 -18.41
N ARG A 87 -14.96 -2.79 -19.55
CA ARG A 87 -15.96 -2.91 -20.62
C ARG A 87 -16.42 -4.34 -20.93
N GLY A 88 -15.70 -5.34 -20.43
CA GLY A 88 -16.07 -6.73 -20.62
C GLY A 88 -17.19 -7.13 -19.66
N ASP A 89 -18.26 -7.73 -20.17
CA ASP A 89 -19.13 -8.55 -19.35
C ASP A 89 -18.26 -9.57 -18.62
N ILE A 90 -18.18 -9.43 -17.29
CA ILE A 90 -17.49 -10.41 -16.45
C ILE A 90 -18.29 -11.71 -16.62
N ASN A 91 -17.90 -12.48 -17.60
CA ASN A 91 -18.50 -13.77 -17.88
C ASN A 91 -18.60 -14.57 -16.58
N PHE A 92 -19.63 -15.40 -16.48
CA PHE A 92 -19.94 -16.30 -15.35
C PHE A 92 -18.69 -16.89 -14.65
N TYR A 93 -17.64 -17.21 -15.41
CA TYR A 93 -16.34 -17.69 -14.87
C TYR A 93 -15.59 -16.60 -14.05
N GLY A 94 -15.61 -15.35 -14.46
CA GLY A 94 -15.01 -14.24 -13.68
C GLY A 94 -15.77 -14.02 -12.36
N THR A 95 -17.07 -14.18 -12.36
CA THR A 95 -17.92 -14.08 -11.16
C THR A 95 -17.70 -15.26 -10.22
N VAL A 96 -17.55 -16.49 -10.74
CA VAL A 96 -17.25 -17.69 -9.95
C VAL A 96 -15.84 -17.60 -9.35
N ILE A 97 -14.84 -17.18 -10.12
CA ILE A 97 -13.48 -16.98 -9.61
C ILE A 97 -13.44 -15.86 -8.55
N LYS A 98 -14.17 -14.74 -8.75
CA LYS A 98 -14.31 -13.69 -7.72
C LYS A 98 -14.98 -14.23 -6.45
N LYS A 99 -16.03 -15.03 -6.55
CA LYS A 99 -16.68 -15.66 -5.38
C LYS A 99 -15.75 -16.63 -4.66
N ILE A 100 -15.05 -17.51 -5.39
CA ILE A 100 -14.10 -18.47 -4.81
C ILE A 100 -12.92 -17.72 -4.16
N LYS A 101 -12.31 -16.73 -4.87
CA LYS A 101 -11.28 -15.87 -4.30
C LYS A 101 -11.78 -15.05 -3.10
N GLY A 102 -13.03 -14.57 -3.12
CA GLY A 102 -13.65 -13.85 -2.00
C GLY A 102 -13.79 -14.71 -0.76
N THR A 103 -14.27 -15.94 -0.90
CA THR A 103 -14.42 -16.90 0.21
C THR A 103 -13.04 -17.35 0.73
N PHE A 104 -12.10 -17.63 -0.16
CA PHE A 104 -10.72 -17.98 0.22
C PHE A 104 -9.99 -16.82 0.87
N ARG A 105 -10.21 -15.60 0.39
CA ARG A 105 -9.66 -14.36 0.98
C ARG A 105 -10.22 -14.11 2.37
N TYR A 106 -11.51 -14.38 2.60
CA TYR A 106 -12.10 -14.31 3.93
C TYR A 106 -11.46 -15.32 4.90
N LEU A 107 -11.19 -16.54 4.46
CA LEU A 107 -10.52 -17.57 5.27
C LEU A 107 -9.02 -17.30 5.48
N THR A 108 -8.35 -16.62 4.55
CA THR A 108 -6.92 -16.29 4.62
C THR A 108 -6.64 -14.91 5.19
N SER A 109 -7.64 -14.05 5.33
CA SER A 109 -7.50 -12.68 5.87
C SER A 109 -7.39 -12.62 7.40
N PHE A 110 -7.41 -13.78 8.09
CA PHE A 110 -7.07 -13.83 9.51
C PHE A 110 -5.59 -13.48 9.69
N ASN A 111 -5.33 -12.19 9.92
CA ASN A 111 -4.00 -11.69 10.17
C ASN A 111 -3.57 -12.08 11.59
N LYS A 112 -2.82 -13.20 11.71
CA LYS A 112 -2.26 -13.64 12.99
C LYS A 112 -1.25 -12.60 13.49
N ILE A 113 -1.20 -12.33 14.79
CA ILE A 113 -0.32 -11.34 15.42
C ILE A 113 1.15 -11.50 14.97
N LEU A 114 1.66 -12.72 14.91
CA LEU A 114 3.03 -13.01 14.44
C LEU A 114 3.24 -12.62 12.97
N LYS A 115 2.24 -12.86 12.11
CA LYS A 115 2.31 -12.52 10.68
C LYS A 115 2.15 -11.02 10.42
N SER A 116 1.46 -10.30 11.31
CA SER A 116 1.35 -8.83 11.22
C SER A 116 2.70 -8.15 11.36
N LYS A 117 3.55 -8.63 12.28
CA LYS A 117 4.91 -8.09 12.47
C LYS A 117 5.79 -8.31 11.23
N GLU A 118 5.75 -9.51 10.63
CA GLU A 118 6.48 -9.82 9.40
C GLU A 118 5.98 -8.98 8.20
N ASN A 119 4.67 -8.83 8.04
CA ASN A 119 4.08 -8.04 6.97
C ASN A 119 4.46 -6.55 7.09
N VAL A 120 4.43 -6.00 8.30
CA VAL A 120 4.81 -4.60 8.54
C VAL A 120 6.31 -4.40 8.32
N ALA A 121 7.16 -5.31 8.80
CA ALA A 121 8.59 -5.27 8.54
C ALA A 121 8.88 -5.24 7.03
N HIS A 122 8.25 -6.12 6.25
CA HIS A 122 8.44 -6.15 4.80
C HIS A 122 8.03 -4.84 4.09
N HIS A 123 7.03 -4.13 4.59
CA HIS A 123 6.58 -2.85 4.03
C HIS A 123 7.40 -1.64 4.49
N TYR A 124 7.92 -1.65 5.71
CA TYR A 124 8.53 -0.47 6.34
C TYR A 124 10.04 -0.58 6.58
N ASP A 125 10.65 -1.76 6.39
CA ASP A 125 12.11 -1.95 6.42
C ASP A 125 12.80 -1.50 5.12
N ILE A 126 12.09 -0.74 4.30
CA ILE A 126 12.66 0.00 3.19
C ILE A 126 13.57 1.09 3.76
N SER A 127 14.70 1.32 3.11
CA SER A 127 15.69 2.31 3.54
C SER A 127 15.04 3.66 3.89
N GLU A 128 15.34 4.20 5.06
CA GLU A 128 14.89 5.53 5.51
C GLU A 128 15.14 6.62 4.47
N LYS A 129 16.24 6.50 3.71
CA LYS A 129 16.60 7.42 2.62
C LYS A 129 15.52 7.50 1.53
N LEU A 130 14.75 6.43 1.31
CA LEU A 130 13.65 6.47 0.35
C LEU A 130 12.52 7.37 0.86
N TYR A 131 12.18 7.27 2.14
CA TYR A 131 11.15 8.12 2.75
C TYR A 131 11.53 9.60 2.73
N ASP A 132 12.80 9.93 2.93
CA ASP A 132 13.32 11.29 2.88
C ASP A 132 13.22 11.93 1.47
N LEU A 133 13.06 11.12 0.40
CA LEU A 133 12.92 11.63 -0.96
C LEU A 133 11.53 12.17 -1.30
N PHE A 134 10.48 11.71 -0.63
CA PHE A 134 9.11 12.05 -1.03
C PHE A 134 8.18 12.44 0.12
N LEU A 135 8.54 12.15 1.38
CA LEU A 135 7.76 12.58 2.53
C LEU A 135 8.16 13.99 2.98
N ASP A 136 7.28 14.61 3.77
CA ASP A 136 7.61 15.84 4.49
C ASP A 136 8.72 15.60 5.53
N LYS A 137 9.31 16.69 6.05
CA LYS A 137 10.39 16.65 7.06
C LYS A 137 10.04 15.87 8.34
N ASN A 138 8.76 15.70 8.60
CA ASN A 138 8.25 14.96 9.74
C ASN A 138 7.89 13.51 9.41
N ARG A 139 8.20 13.07 8.19
CA ARG A 139 7.98 11.70 7.68
C ARG A 139 6.54 11.20 7.86
N GLN A 140 5.54 12.05 7.61
CA GLN A 140 4.15 11.65 7.69
C GLN A 140 3.73 10.85 6.45
N TYR A 141 3.51 9.56 6.60
CA TYR A 141 3.16 8.65 5.51
C TYR A 141 1.64 8.42 5.42
N SER A 142 0.92 9.52 5.26
CA SER A 142 -0.53 9.53 5.02
C SER A 142 -0.93 10.81 4.28
N CYS A 143 -2.13 10.83 3.67
CA CYS A 143 -2.58 11.96 2.85
C CYS A 143 -2.53 13.27 3.63
N ALA A 144 -1.98 14.32 2.99
CA ALA A 144 -1.93 15.67 3.54
C ALA A 144 -3.30 16.37 3.42
N TYR A 145 -3.53 17.41 4.23
CA TYR A 145 -4.72 18.23 4.19
C TYR A 145 -4.39 19.64 3.71
N PHE A 146 -4.55 19.86 2.40
CA PHE A 146 -4.38 21.16 1.77
C PHE A 146 -5.58 22.03 2.06
N LYS A 147 -5.38 23.16 2.73
CA LYS A 147 -6.43 24.17 2.96
C LYS A 147 -6.54 25.13 1.80
N ASN A 148 -5.42 25.39 1.14
CA ASN A 148 -5.30 26.26 -0.01
C ASN A 148 -4.46 25.57 -1.08
N ASP A 149 -4.71 25.90 -2.35
CA ASP A 149 -4.01 25.31 -3.50
C ASP A 149 -2.49 25.57 -3.50
N ASN A 150 -2.04 26.62 -2.79
CA ASN A 150 -0.64 26.99 -2.71
C ASN A 150 0.07 26.47 -1.43
N ASP A 151 -0.62 25.67 -0.61
CA ASP A 151 0.02 25.11 0.59
C ASP A 151 1.17 24.18 0.16
N THR A 152 2.31 24.30 0.83
CA THR A 152 3.40 23.32 0.70
C THR A 152 3.01 21.99 1.34
N LEU A 153 3.74 20.91 1.01
CA LEU A 153 3.50 19.60 1.63
C LEU A 153 3.63 19.68 3.17
N GLU A 154 4.63 20.39 3.67
CA GLU A 154 4.85 20.59 5.11
C GLU A 154 3.67 21.29 5.77
N GLU A 155 3.15 22.35 5.15
CA GLU A 155 1.99 23.08 5.67
C GLU A 155 0.74 22.21 5.64
N ALA A 156 0.51 21.48 4.55
CA ALA A 156 -0.64 20.59 4.42
C ALA A 156 -0.58 19.42 5.42
N GLN A 157 0.58 18.86 5.68
CA GLN A 157 0.79 17.82 6.70
C GLN A 157 0.58 18.37 8.12
N LYS A 158 1.05 19.58 8.40
CA LYS A 158 0.77 20.27 9.67
C LYS A 158 -0.73 20.56 9.82
N ASN A 159 -1.38 21.03 8.78
CA ASN A 159 -2.82 21.25 8.75
C ASN A 159 -3.60 19.97 9.07
N LYS A 160 -3.17 18.82 8.55
CA LYS A 160 -3.75 17.51 8.87
C LYS A 160 -3.66 17.22 10.36
N MET A 161 -2.48 17.34 10.97
CA MET A 161 -2.30 17.07 12.41
C MET A 161 -3.21 17.96 13.27
N HIS A 162 -3.19 19.26 13.03
CA HIS A 162 -4.07 20.19 13.74
C HIS A 162 -5.55 19.87 13.58
N HIS A 163 -5.97 19.45 12.36
CA HIS A 163 -7.34 19.06 12.10
C HIS A 163 -7.75 17.81 12.92
N ILE A 164 -6.85 16.82 13.02
CA ILE A 164 -7.05 15.62 13.83
C ILE A 164 -7.11 15.96 15.31
N ILE A 165 -6.15 16.75 15.82
CA ILE A 165 -6.09 17.18 17.23
C ILE A 165 -7.37 17.93 17.62
N LYS A 166 -7.85 18.81 16.76
CA LYS A 166 -9.11 19.55 16.98
C LYS A 166 -10.33 18.61 17.04
N LYS A 167 -10.38 17.59 16.17
CA LYS A 167 -11.47 16.59 16.20
C LYS A 167 -11.46 15.75 17.46
N LEU A 168 -10.28 15.38 17.94
CA LEU A 168 -10.14 14.58 19.16
C LEU A 168 -10.62 15.34 20.42
N ASN A 169 -10.65 16.66 20.38
CA ASN A 169 -11.06 17.51 21.53
C ASN A 169 -10.43 17.07 22.85
N ILE A 170 -9.10 16.94 22.81
CA ILE A 170 -8.30 16.44 23.93
C ILE A 170 -8.26 17.48 25.04
N LYS A 171 -8.42 17.02 26.30
CA LYS A 171 -8.26 17.85 27.48
C LYS A 171 -6.92 17.59 28.14
N PRO A 172 -6.35 18.57 28.89
CA PRO A 172 -5.12 18.34 29.64
C PRO A 172 -5.18 17.09 30.51
N ASN A 173 -4.06 16.37 30.61
CA ASN A 173 -3.89 15.15 31.39
C ASN A 173 -4.71 13.93 30.92
N GLN A 174 -5.40 14.01 29.79
CA GLN A 174 -6.04 12.84 29.18
C GLN A 174 -5.00 11.89 28.63
N LYS A 175 -5.33 10.59 28.64
CA LYS A 175 -4.53 9.53 28.00
C LYS A 175 -4.98 9.32 26.57
N VAL A 176 -4.07 9.47 25.64
CA VAL A 176 -4.33 9.31 24.21
C VAL A 176 -3.53 8.14 23.65
N LEU A 177 -4.16 7.29 22.84
CA LEU A 177 -3.51 6.23 22.08
C LEU A 177 -3.44 6.59 20.61
N ASP A 178 -2.24 6.51 20.02
CA ASP A 178 -2.02 6.60 18.57
C ASP A 178 -1.64 5.23 18.02
N ILE A 179 -2.59 4.58 17.31
CA ILE A 179 -2.42 3.24 16.77
C ILE A 179 -1.84 3.32 15.35
N GLY A 180 -0.67 2.70 15.16
CA GLY A 180 0.08 2.84 13.92
C GLY A 180 0.75 4.20 13.86
N SER A 181 1.41 4.60 14.94
CA SER A 181 2.00 5.94 15.12
C SER A 181 3.08 6.32 14.09
N GLY A 182 3.51 5.35 13.26
CA GLY A 182 4.55 5.58 12.26
C GLY A 182 5.82 6.15 12.88
N TRP A 183 6.33 7.22 12.31
CA TRP A 183 7.53 7.93 12.80
C TRP A 183 7.25 8.79 14.06
N GLY A 184 6.07 8.69 14.66
CA GLY A 184 5.71 9.28 15.94
C GLY A 184 5.26 10.76 15.91
N THR A 185 5.25 11.38 14.75
CA THR A 185 5.03 12.83 14.62
C THR A 185 3.70 13.29 15.16
N LEU A 186 2.59 12.56 14.87
CA LEU A 186 1.27 12.92 15.38
C LEU A 186 1.21 12.81 16.91
N ALA A 187 1.74 11.74 17.49
CA ALA A 187 1.79 11.55 18.93
C ALA A 187 2.58 12.68 19.64
N LEU A 188 3.71 13.08 19.08
CA LEU A 188 4.54 14.16 19.59
C LEU A 188 3.82 15.52 19.51
N GLU A 189 3.13 15.80 18.40
CA GLU A 189 2.40 17.06 18.23
C GLU A 189 1.15 17.12 19.15
N ILE A 190 0.45 15.98 19.34
CA ILE A 190 -0.63 15.90 20.33
C ILE A 190 -0.13 16.27 21.73
N ALA A 191 0.96 15.66 22.18
CA ALA A 191 1.50 15.94 23.52
C ALA A 191 1.90 17.42 23.68
N LYS A 192 2.59 17.96 22.67
CA LYS A 192 3.05 19.35 22.66
C LYS A 192 1.91 20.37 22.71
N GLU A 193 0.83 20.15 21.95
CA GLU A 193 -0.29 21.09 21.85
C GLU A 193 -1.31 20.96 22.98
N THR A 194 -1.48 19.76 23.53
CA THR A 194 -2.61 19.51 24.44
C THR A 194 -2.21 19.22 25.88
N ASN A 195 -0.92 19.04 26.14
CA ASN A 195 -0.40 18.60 27.42
C ASN A 195 -1.01 17.26 27.91
N ALA A 196 -1.39 16.39 26.97
CA ALA A 196 -1.89 15.05 27.21
C ALA A 196 -0.74 14.05 27.39
N SER A 197 -1.04 12.90 28.01
CA SER A 197 -0.14 11.74 28.03
C SER A 197 -0.43 10.86 26.80
N VAL A 198 0.52 10.68 25.93
CA VAL A 198 0.30 9.98 24.65
C VAL A 198 1.09 8.67 24.59
N THR A 199 0.42 7.60 24.22
CA THR A 199 1.05 6.32 23.88
C THR A 199 0.96 6.11 22.38
N GLY A 200 2.10 6.08 21.69
CA GLY A 200 2.19 5.71 20.28
C GLY A 200 2.59 4.24 20.13
N ILE A 201 1.91 3.50 19.28
CA ILE A 201 2.27 2.09 19.04
C ILE A 201 2.53 1.83 17.55
N THR A 202 3.54 1.01 17.29
CA THR A 202 3.93 0.56 15.95
C THR A 202 4.39 -0.88 15.99
N LEU A 203 4.44 -1.55 14.82
CA LEU A 203 5.04 -2.89 14.66
C LEU A 203 6.42 -2.84 13.97
N SER A 204 6.86 -1.66 13.51
CA SER A 204 8.18 -1.46 12.89
C SER A 204 9.22 -1.06 13.94
N GLU A 205 10.31 -1.82 14.02
CA GLU A 205 11.43 -1.53 14.92
C GLU A 205 12.11 -0.20 14.57
N ASN A 206 12.28 0.09 13.27
CA ASN A 206 12.88 1.34 12.79
C ASN A 206 12.05 2.55 13.22
N GLN A 207 10.72 2.50 13.03
CA GLN A 207 9.83 3.57 13.44
C GLN A 207 9.80 3.76 14.96
N PHE A 208 9.81 2.67 15.72
CA PHE A 208 9.85 2.70 17.18
C PHE A 208 11.10 3.40 17.71
N GLU A 209 12.29 2.98 17.26
CA GLU A 209 13.55 3.58 17.72
C GLU A 209 13.66 5.06 17.30
N TYR A 210 13.27 5.38 16.06
CA TYR A 210 13.23 6.76 15.60
C TYR A 210 12.32 7.64 16.47
N SER A 211 11.08 7.21 16.69
CA SER A 211 10.08 7.97 17.46
C SER A 211 10.52 8.20 18.89
N LYS A 212 11.10 7.19 19.52
CA LYS A 212 11.64 7.26 20.88
C LYS A 212 12.81 8.26 20.99
N ASN A 213 13.72 8.25 20.01
CA ASN A 213 14.81 9.22 19.97
C ASN A 213 14.27 10.65 19.73
N LYS A 214 13.31 10.80 18.84
CA LYS A 214 12.66 12.08 18.56
C LYS A 214 11.95 12.66 19.79
N ALA A 215 11.28 11.83 20.58
CA ALA A 215 10.68 12.24 21.85
C ALA A 215 11.73 12.78 22.85
N LYS A 216 12.91 12.16 22.91
CA LYS A 216 14.03 12.64 23.74
C LYS A 216 14.56 13.99 23.25
N GLU A 217 14.81 14.12 21.94
CA GLU A 217 15.28 15.38 21.33
C GLU A 217 14.33 16.55 21.59
N MET A 218 13.01 16.26 21.59
CA MET A 218 11.97 17.26 21.85
C MET A 218 11.67 17.49 23.34
N ASN A 219 12.33 16.79 24.26
CA ASN A 219 12.08 16.81 25.70
C ASN A 219 10.64 16.39 26.06
N LEU A 220 10.04 15.51 25.28
CA LEU A 220 8.66 15.01 25.48
C LEU A 220 8.61 13.60 26.07
N SER A 221 9.72 13.00 26.47
CA SER A 221 9.78 11.61 26.99
C SER A 221 8.95 11.39 28.26
N ASN A 222 8.59 12.45 28.99
CA ASN A 222 7.71 12.35 30.15
C ASN A 222 6.21 12.39 29.79
N GLN A 223 5.88 12.76 28.55
CA GLN A 223 4.51 12.88 28.06
C GLN A 223 4.18 11.87 26.97
N VAL A 224 5.20 11.39 26.23
CA VAL A 224 5.01 10.46 25.10
C VAL A 224 5.80 9.19 25.36
N GLU A 225 5.09 8.07 25.34
CA GLU A 225 5.68 6.74 25.37
C GLU A 225 5.43 6.04 24.03
N PHE A 226 6.47 5.48 23.44
CA PHE A 226 6.33 4.61 22.26
C PHE A 226 6.49 3.14 22.65
N LYS A 227 5.66 2.26 22.07
CA LYS A 227 5.70 0.81 22.32
C LYS A 227 5.73 0.03 20.99
N LEU A 228 6.57 -0.99 20.93
CA LEU A 228 6.62 -1.94 19.83
C LEU A 228 5.67 -3.11 20.12
N ILE A 229 4.38 -2.90 19.89
CA ILE A 229 3.31 -3.83 20.28
C ILE A 229 2.14 -3.79 19.31
N ASP A 230 1.47 -4.92 19.13
CA ASP A 230 0.19 -4.99 18.43
C ASP A 230 -0.94 -4.45 19.31
N TYR A 231 -1.81 -3.60 18.75
CA TYR A 231 -2.92 -2.98 19.48
C TYR A 231 -3.85 -4.02 20.16
N ARG A 232 -3.93 -5.24 19.63
CA ARG A 232 -4.72 -6.34 20.20
C ARG A 232 -4.17 -6.88 21.52
N GLN A 233 -2.92 -6.54 21.84
CA GLN A 233 -2.24 -6.95 23.09
C GLN A 233 -2.31 -5.85 24.17
N LEU A 234 -2.84 -4.67 23.84
CA LEU A 234 -3.01 -3.59 24.80
C LEU A 234 -4.20 -3.89 25.73
N ILE A 235 -3.94 -3.84 27.03
CA ILE A 235 -4.94 -3.97 28.10
C ILE A 235 -5.28 -2.62 28.73
N GLU A 236 -4.48 -1.61 28.46
CA GLU A 236 -4.65 -0.27 29.00
C GLU A 236 -5.89 0.43 28.41
N LYS A 237 -6.48 1.35 29.20
CA LYS A 237 -7.61 2.17 28.76
C LYS A 237 -7.14 3.58 28.48
N PHE A 238 -7.70 4.18 27.44
CA PHE A 238 -7.39 5.53 26.98
C PHE A 238 -8.66 6.36 26.89
N ASP A 239 -8.52 7.68 27.12
CA ASP A 239 -9.63 8.62 26.99
C ASP A 239 -9.93 8.93 25.52
N LYS A 240 -8.90 8.91 24.69
CA LYS A 240 -8.97 9.15 23.24
C LYS A 240 -8.12 8.14 22.50
N ILE A 241 -8.60 7.74 21.34
CA ILE A 241 -7.88 6.83 20.43
C ILE A 241 -7.89 7.45 19.05
N VAL A 242 -6.74 7.44 18.40
CA VAL A 242 -6.56 7.85 17.02
C VAL A 242 -5.81 6.77 16.24
N SER A 243 -6.14 6.63 14.98
CA SER A 243 -5.41 5.81 14.02
C SER A 243 -5.51 6.46 12.64
N VAL A 244 -4.36 6.71 12.00
CA VAL A 244 -4.28 7.39 10.72
C VAL A 244 -3.46 6.52 9.75
N GLY A 245 -4.10 6.10 8.66
CA GLY A 245 -3.48 5.24 7.63
C GLY A 245 -3.62 3.74 7.93
N MET A 246 -3.36 3.27 9.15
CA MET A 246 -3.37 1.85 9.49
C MET A 246 -4.72 1.16 9.23
N PHE A 247 -5.82 1.87 9.37
CA PHE A 247 -7.18 1.32 9.20
C PHE A 247 -7.51 1.00 7.73
N GLU A 248 -6.70 1.46 6.79
CA GLU A 248 -6.85 1.23 5.35
C GLU A 248 -6.25 -0.14 4.91
N HIS A 249 -5.49 -0.79 5.79
CA HIS A 249 -4.74 -2.03 5.52
C HIS A 249 -5.38 -3.29 6.07
#